data_6c2686e2f1deb33b87fc8c10c2721975
#
_entry.id   6c2686e2f1deb33b87fc8c10c2721975
#
_cell.length_a   1.000
_cell.length_b   1.000
_cell.length_c   1.000
_cell.angle_alpha   90.00
_cell.angle_beta   90.00
_cell.angle_gamma   90.00
#
_symmetry.space_group_name_H-M   'P 1'
#
loop_
_entity.id
_entity.type
_entity.pdbx_description
1 polymer ?
#
loop_
_entity_poly.entity_id
_entity_poly.type
_entity_poly.pdbx_seq_one_letter_code
_entity_poly.pdbx_strand_id
1 'polypeptide(L)'
;SYHAGTEWALRTYKNPDVMADYWIDLVKKIRAFSDAKIAIEFAPPSDLEKIAALKNAGADVAIMNLEVANDELRKKICPGKSKISYEHYYKAFEKAVGVFGWGQVSSVLIAGIQPKEDIMAECEKMAKIGVFPTVMPIRPLDNAPVDISTRCNTQDLIEIATHLSGLLVKYNLDFKKQEGCTKCGGCSIENDCYRKQ
;
A
#
# COMPACT_ATOMS: atom_id res chain seq x y z
N SER A 1 -0.16 -14.73 1.61
CA SER A 1 0.24 -13.40 2.08
C SER A 1 -0.61 -13.02 3.29
N TYR A 2 0.03 -12.62 4.36
CA TYR A 2 -0.60 -12.24 5.63
C TYR A 2 -1.06 -10.78 5.55
N HIS A 3 -2.25 -10.53 5.01
CA HIS A 3 -2.77 -9.16 4.83
C HIS A 3 -3.36 -8.52 6.09
N ALA A 4 -3.71 -9.29 7.09
CA ALA A 4 -4.23 -8.76 8.37
C ALA A 4 -3.12 -8.20 9.28
N GLY A 5 -1.86 -8.34 8.89
CA GLY A 5 -0.76 -8.25 9.82
C GLY A 5 -0.44 -6.84 10.30
N THR A 6 -0.51 -5.82 9.43
CA THR A 6 0.11 -4.53 9.77
C THR A 6 -0.67 -3.76 10.83
N GLU A 7 -1.98 -3.60 10.69
CA GLU A 7 -2.79 -2.88 11.69
C GLU A 7 -2.83 -3.66 13.02
N TRP A 8 -3.01 -4.98 12.95
CA TRP A 8 -2.99 -5.83 14.13
C TRP A 8 -1.62 -5.83 14.82
N ALA A 9 -0.55 -5.94 14.05
CA ALA A 9 0.81 -5.90 14.58
C ALA A 9 1.10 -4.55 15.26
N LEU A 10 0.70 -3.43 14.68
CA LEU A 10 0.87 -2.11 15.27
C LEU A 10 0.04 -1.91 16.54
N ARG A 11 -1.15 -2.50 16.63
CA ARG A 11 -1.95 -2.51 17.86
C ARG A 11 -1.30 -3.35 18.96
N THR A 12 -0.72 -4.49 18.59
CA THR A 12 -0.18 -5.50 19.53
C THR A 12 1.25 -5.18 19.92
N TYR A 13 2.14 -5.03 18.95
CA TYR A 13 3.58 -4.86 19.17
C TYR A 13 4.01 -3.41 19.28
N LYS A 14 3.23 -2.47 18.77
CA LYS A 14 3.42 -1.00 18.90
C LYS A 14 4.73 -0.45 18.35
N ASN A 15 5.54 -1.26 17.65
CA ASN A 15 6.86 -0.84 17.17
C ASN A 15 7.12 -1.32 15.73
N PRO A 16 7.01 -0.44 14.73
CA PRO A 16 7.27 -0.79 13.33
C PRO A 16 8.74 -1.12 13.06
N ASP A 17 9.69 -0.63 13.86
CA ASP A 17 11.12 -0.93 13.68
C ASP A 17 11.45 -2.38 14.02
N VAL A 18 10.84 -2.92 15.08
CA VAL A 18 10.98 -4.35 15.45
C VAL A 18 10.42 -5.24 14.35
N MET A 19 9.29 -4.83 13.75
CA MET A 19 8.71 -5.57 12.62
C MET A 19 9.61 -5.51 11.38
N ALA A 20 10.22 -4.37 11.11
CA ALA A 20 11.17 -4.25 10.00
C ALA A 20 12.40 -5.15 10.19
N ASP A 21 12.96 -5.22 11.40
CA ASP A 21 14.08 -6.13 11.71
C ASP A 21 13.70 -7.60 11.49
N TYR A 22 12.49 -7.99 11.90
CA TYR A 22 11.96 -9.32 11.65
C TYR A 22 11.86 -9.63 10.15
N TRP A 23 11.33 -8.70 9.36
CA TRP A 23 11.23 -8.86 7.91
C TRP A 23 12.60 -8.91 7.22
N ILE A 24 13.57 -8.11 7.65
CA ILE A 24 14.95 -8.14 7.15
C ILE A 24 15.57 -9.53 7.34
N ASP A 25 15.42 -10.10 8.54
CA ASP A 25 15.94 -11.44 8.84
C ASP A 25 15.22 -12.53 8.03
N LEU A 26 13.90 -12.45 7.92
CA LEU A 26 13.12 -13.41 7.13
C LEU A 26 13.47 -13.36 5.64
N VAL A 27 13.59 -12.17 5.07
CA VAL A 27 13.98 -12.00 3.65
C VAL A 27 15.36 -12.60 3.38
N LYS A 28 16.34 -12.37 4.25
CA LYS A 28 17.68 -12.97 4.15
C LYS A 28 17.60 -14.50 4.15
N LYS A 29 16.79 -15.07 5.04
CA LYS A 29 16.61 -16.51 5.13
C LYS A 29 15.96 -17.08 3.86
N ILE A 30 14.93 -16.44 3.34
CA ILE A 30 14.27 -16.87 2.09
C ILE A 30 15.25 -16.76 0.92
N ARG A 31 15.99 -15.66 0.83
CA ARG A 31 16.93 -15.41 -0.28
C ARG A 31 18.10 -16.41 -0.30
N ALA A 32 18.43 -17.01 0.84
CA ALA A 32 19.48 -18.03 0.92
C ALA A 32 19.16 -19.32 0.14
N PHE A 33 17.89 -19.58 -0.19
CA PHE A 33 17.48 -20.79 -0.92
C PHE A 33 16.53 -20.54 -2.10
N SER A 34 16.18 -19.26 -2.40
CA SER A 34 15.19 -18.96 -3.42
C SER A 34 15.47 -17.64 -4.13
N ASP A 35 15.40 -17.66 -5.46
CA ASP A 35 15.45 -16.49 -6.34
C ASP A 35 14.06 -15.93 -6.66
N ALA A 36 13.00 -16.47 -6.04
CA ALA A 36 11.64 -15.98 -6.24
C ALA A 36 11.52 -14.49 -5.88
N LYS A 37 10.64 -13.78 -6.60
CA LYS A 37 10.36 -12.37 -6.29
C LYS A 37 9.70 -12.22 -4.92
N ILE A 38 10.22 -11.30 -4.12
CA ILE A 38 9.78 -11.04 -2.76
C ILE A 38 9.17 -9.65 -2.67
N ALA A 39 7.85 -9.59 -2.44
CA ALA A 39 7.14 -8.37 -2.06
C ALA A 39 6.92 -8.38 -0.54
N ILE A 40 7.30 -7.31 0.14
CA ILE A 40 7.15 -7.17 1.58
C ILE A 40 6.13 -6.08 1.90
N GLU A 41 5.11 -6.46 2.69
CA GLU A 41 4.15 -5.52 3.26
C GLU A 41 4.53 -5.21 4.70
N PHE A 42 4.72 -3.93 5.01
CA PHE A 42 5.13 -3.46 6.33
C PHE A 42 4.63 -2.04 6.61
N ALA A 43 4.62 -1.63 7.88
CA ALA A 43 4.41 -0.23 8.25
C ALA A 43 5.73 0.55 8.17
N PRO A 44 5.69 1.85 7.79
CA PRO A 44 6.88 2.67 7.80
C PRO A 44 7.63 2.61 9.15
N PRO A 45 8.90 2.17 9.19
CA PRO A 45 9.69 2.20 10.41
C PRO A 45 10.07 3.63 10.78
N SER A 46 10.37 3.89 12.06
CA SER A 46 10.86 5.20 12.51
C SER A 46 12.24 5.48 11.94
N ASP A 47 13.09 4.45 11.90
CA ASP A 47 14.39 4.49 11.21
C ASP A 47 14.20 4.10 9.73
N LEU A 48 14.18 5.09 8.86
CA LEU A 48 13.99 4.87 7.41
C LEU A 48 15.14 4.11 6.73
N GLU A 49 16.31 3.97 7.37
CA GLU A 49 17.42 3.17 6.82
C GLU A 49 17.07 1.67 6.81
N LYS A 50 16.12 1.22 7.64
CA LYS A 50 15.59 -0.14 7.57
C LYS A 50 14.91 -0.47 6.24
N ILE A 51 14.41 0.52 5.52
CA ILE A 51 13.86 0.35 4.16
C ILE A 51 15.00 -0.04 3.19
N ALA A 52 16.16 0.61 3.29
CA ALA A 52 17.32 0.22 2.51
C ALA A 52 17.85 -1.16 2.92
N ALA A 53 17.82 -1.47 4.22
CA ALA A 53 18.22 -2.79 4.72
C ALA A 53 17.30 -3.92 4.20
N LEU A 54 15.98 -3.70 4.05
CA LEU A 54 15.05 -4.65 3.41
C LEU A 54 15.43 -4.92 1.95
N LYS A 55 15.76 -3.87 1.19
CA LYS A 55 16.23 -4.04 -0.19
C LYS A 55 17.53 -4.83 -0.25
N ASN A 56 18.49 -4.49 0.60
CA ASN A 56 19.79 -5.16 0.67
C ASN A 56 19.66 -6.63 1.13
N ALA A 57 18.64 -6.94 1.92
CA ALA A 57 18.31 -8.32 2.30
C ALA A 57 17.79 -9.15 1.12
N GLY A 58 17.33 -8.50 0.05
CA GLY A 58 16.87 -9.15 -1.17
C GLY A 58 15.38 -8.97 -1.48
N ALA A 59 14.66 -8.04 -0.81
CA ALA A 59 13.30 -7.70 -1.19
C ALA A 59 13.26 -7.00 -2.56
N ASP A 60 12.27 -7.34 -3.38
CA ASP A 60 12.09 -6.77 -4.73
C ASP A 60 11.12 -5.59 -4.73
N VAL A 61 10.04 -5.64 -3.93
CA VAL A 61 8.96 -4.64 -3.86
C VAL A 61 8.63 -4.31 -2.41
N ALA A 62 8.41 -3.05 -2.13
CA ALA A 62 7.94 -2.54 -0.83
C ALA A 62 6.47 -2.15 -0.89
N ILE A 63 5.68 -2.61 0.08
CA ILE A 63 4.25 -2.29 0.19
C ILE A 63 4.01 -1.64 1.56
N MET A 64 3.55 -0.39 1.56
CA MET A 64 3.25 0.35 2.78
C MET A 64 1.85 0.97 2.66
N ASN A 65 0.83 0.25 3.12
CA ASN A 65 -0.57 0.62 2.92
C ASN A 65 -0.99 1.79 3.80
N LEU A 66 -1.37 2.91 3.17
CA LEU A 66 -1.91 4.09 3.85
C LEU A 66 -3.36 3.88 4.29
N GLU A 67 -4.15 3.13 3.52
CA GLU A 67 -5.56 2.78 3.67
C GLU A 67 -6.53 3.95 3.49
N VAL A 68 -6.29 5.06 4.17
CA VAL A 68 -7.20 6.21 4.24
C VAL A 68 -6.43 7.50 3.98
N ALA A 69 -6.87 8.28 2.97
CA ALA A 69 -6.26 9.55 2.58
C ALA A 69 -6.55 10.69 3.59
N ASN A 70 -7.73 10.65 4.20
CA ASN A 70 -8.15 11.65 5.18
C ASN A 70 -7.61 11.30 6.58
N ASP A 71 -6.77 12.16 7.17
CA ASP A 71 -6.07 11.88 8.43
C ASP A 71 -7.03 11.74 9.63
N GLU A 72 -8.09 12.54 9.71
CA GLU A 72 -9.08 12.43 10.81
C GLU A 72 -9.86 11.12 10.72
N LEU A 73 -10.25 10.73 9.52
CA LEU A 73 -10.92 9.46 9.30
C LEU A 73 -9.96 8.28 9.56
N ARG A 74 -8.68 8.44 9.18
CA ARG A 74 -7.63 7.46 9.41
C ARG A 74 -7.40 7.18 10.90
N LYS A 75 -7.43 8.20 11.75
CA LYS A 75 -7.36 8.05 13.22
C LYS A 75 -8.52 7.22 13.76
N LYS A 76 -9.69 7.37 13.17
CA LYS A 76 -10.90 6.66 13.60
C LYS A 76 -10.91 5.21 13.11
N ILE A 77 -10.54 4.96 11.86
CA ILE A 77 -10.65 3.65 11.20
C ILE A 77 -9.40 2.80 11.42
N CYS A 78 -8.22 3.40 11.34
CA CYS A 78 -6.93 2.73 11.45
C CYS A 78 -6.10 3.28 12.63
N PRO A 79 -6.56 3.16 13.89
CA PRO A 79 -5.92 3.79 15.05
C PRO A 79 -4.49 3.29 15.31
N GLY A 80 -4.13 2.08 14.86
CA GLY A 80 -2.76 1.58 14.91
C GLY A 80 -1.84 2.29 13.90
N LYS A 81 -2.24 2.31 12.64
CA LYS A 81 -1.49 2.96 11.56
C LYS A 81 -1.43 4.49 11.70
N SER A 82 -2.46 5.12 12.27
CA SER A 82 -2.51 6.56 12.45
C SER A 82 -1.50 7.12 13.46
N LYS A 83 -0.86 6.25 14.28
CA LYS A 83 0.27 6.64 15.12
C LYS A 83 1.52 7.00 14.31
N ILE A 84 1.60 6.52 13.08
CA ILE A 84 2.61 6.92 12.10
C ILE A 84 1.99 8.09 11.33
N SER A 85 2.58 9.27 11.41
CA SER A 85 2.03 10.46 10.78
C SER A 85 1.97 10.31 9.25
N TYR A 86 1.04 11.05 8.64
CA TYR A 86 0.93 11.12 7.19
C TYR A 86 2.23 11.59 6.53
N GLU A 87 2.87 12.61 7.11
CA GLU A 87 4.17 13.12 6.66
C GLU A 87 5.26 12.04 6.69
N HIS A 88 5.28 11.22 7.75
CA HIS A 88 6.26 10.13 7.85
C HIS A 88 6.02 9.03 6.83
N TYR A 89 4.75 8.74 6.48
CA TYR A 89 4.43 7.83 5.36
C TYR A 89 5.04 8.33 4.05
N TYR A 90 4.92 9.63 3.76
CA TYR A 90 5.48 10.20 2.54
C TYR A 90 7.01 10.19 2.51
N LYS A 91 7.67 10.51 3.63
CA LYS A 91 9.13 10.35 3.75
C LYS A 91 9.57 8.91 3.52
N ALA A 92 8.80 7.95 4.04
CA ALA A 92 9.07 6.53 3.82
C ALA A 92 8.85 6.11 2.35
N PHE A 93 7.81 6.63 1.69
CA PHE A 93 7.57 6.39 0.27
C PHE A 93 8.73 6.93 -0.59
N GLU A 94 9.14 8.17 -0.38
CA GLU A 94 10.27 8.79 -1.10
C GLU A 94 11.57 7.99 -0.89
N LYS A 95 11.88 7.63 0.36
CA LYS A 95 13.01 6.77 0.67
C LYS A 95 12.91 5.43 -0.04
N ALA A 96 11.73 4.79 0.01
CA ALA A 96 11.52 3.49 -0.62
C ALA A 96 11.65 3.57 -2.15
N VAL A 97 11.07 4.58 -2.79
CA VAL A 97 11.21 4.76 -4.25
C VAL A 97 12.67 4.98 -4.64
N GLY A 98 13.42 5.77 -3.86
CA GLY A 98 14.86 5.98 -4.07
C GLY A 98 15.68 4.68 -3.99
N VAL A 99 15.22 3.69 -3.22
CA VAL A 99 15.95 2.44 -2.96
C VAL A 99 15.44 1.30 -3.85
N PHE A 100 14.12 1.12 -3.96
CA PHE A 100 13.51 0.03 -4.74
C PHE A 100 13.35 0.37 -6.21
N GLY A 101 13.24 1.65 -6.53
CA GLY A 101 13.04 2.17 -7.88
C GLY A 101 11.61 2.63 -8.15
N TRP A 102 11.44 3.39 -9.22
CA TRP A 102 10.17 3.92 -9.68
C TRP A 102 9.17 2.80 -9.96
N GLY A 103 7.97 2.90 -9.38
CA GLY A 103 6.93 1.89 -9.52
C GLY A 103 7.18 0.59 -8.75
N GLN A 104 8.25 0.44 -7.97
CA GLN A 104 8.51 -0.75 -7.14
C GLN A 104 8.07 -0.58 -5.68
N VAL A 105 7.37 0.49 -5.40
CA VAL A 105 6.72 0.76 -4.10
C VAL A 105 5.22 0.87 -4.35
N SER A 106 4.41 0.27 -3.49
CA SER A 106 2.95 0.37 -3.62
C SER A 106 2.26 0.67 -2.30
N SER A 107 1.05 1.22 -2.41
CA SER A 107 0.19 1.52 -1.27
C SER A 107 -1.27 1.32 -1.64
N VAL A 108 -2.04 0.76 -0.71
CA VAL A 108 -3.48 0.54 -0.87
C VAL A 108 -4.26 1.69 -0.23
N LEU A 109 -5.32 2.12 -0.92
CA LEU A 109 -6.41 2.95 -0.41
C LEU A 109 -7.72 2.17 -0.46
N ILE A 110 -8.59 2.38 0.52
CA ILE A 110 -9.86 1.66 0.62
C ILE A 110 -11.01 2.57 0.16
N ALA A 111 -11.68 2.15 -0.91
CA ALA A 111 -12.88 2.81 -1.41
C ALA A 111 -14.13 2.40 -0.63
N GLY A 112 -15.05 3.33 -0.41
CA GLY A 112 -16.30 3.14 0.33
C GLY A 112 -16.27 3.57 1.79
N ILE A 113 -15.10 3.99 2.31
CA ILE A 113 -14.97 4.53 3.68
C ILE A 113 -14.57 6.01 3.70
N GLN A 114 -14.33 6.59 2.55
CA GLN A 114 -13.90 7.98 2.36
C GLN A 114 -14.42 8.50 1.03
N PRO A 115 -14.52 9.83 0.83
CA PRO A 115 -14.91 10.42 -0.45
C PRO A 115 -13.99 9.94 -1.59
N LYS A 116 -14.58 9.69 -2.76
CA LYS A 116 -13.80 9.26 -3.95
C LYS A 116 -12.81 10.32 -4.40
N GLU A 117 -13.14 11.59 -4.22
CA GLU A 117 -12.28 12.73 -4.56
C GLU A 117 -10.99 12.71 -3.74
N ASP A 118 -11.08 12.37 -2.45
CA ASP A 118 -9.90 12.21 -1.58
C ASP A 118 -9.01 11.06 -2.06
N ILE A 119 -9.63 9.93 -2.45
CA ILE A 119 -8.91 8.77 -3.00
C ILE A 119 -8.19 9.16 -4.29
N MET A 120 -8.89 9.80 -5.22
CA MET A 120 -8.33 10.19 -6.52
C MET A 120 -7.18 11.18 -6.37
N ALA A 121 -7.32 12.18 -5.51
CA ALA A 121 -6.27 13.14 -5.21
C ALA A 121 -5.04 12.46 -4.56
N GLU A 122 -5.27 11.51 -3.68
CA GLU A 122 -4.21 10.77 -3.01
C GLU A 122 -3.47 9.84 -3.97
N CYS A 123 -4.20 9.15 -4.87
CA CYS A 123 -3.59 8.34 -5.94
C CYS A 123 -2.65 9.19 -6.80
N GLU A 124 -3.05 10.42 -7.15
CA GLU A 124 -2.19 11.30 -7.94
C GLU A 124 -0.94 11.74 -7.17
N LYS A 125 -1.06 12.05 -5.87
CA LYS A 125 0.11 12.38 -5.04
C LYS A 125 1.11 11.21 -4.98
N MET A 126 0.63 9.99 -4.77
CA MET A 126 1.45 8.79 -4.76
C MET A 126 2.13 8.56 -6.10
N ALA A 127 1.36 8.63 -7.21
CA ALA A 127 1.88 8.40 -8.56
C ALA A 127 2.96 9.41 -8.95
N LYS A 128 2.84 10.68 -8.55
CA LYS A 128 3.83 11.73 -8.79
C LYS A 128 5.22 11.43 -8.22
N ILE A 129 5.29 10.70 -7.13
CA ILE A 129 6.55 10.32 -6.48
C ILE A 129 6.99 8.89 -6.79
N GLY A 130 6.33 8.21 -7.75
CA GLY A 130 6.70 6.87 -8.19
C GLY A 130 6.17 5.73 -7.35
N VAL A 131 5.26 6.00 -6.42
CA VAL A 131 4.51 4.98 -5.67
C VAL A 131 3.33 4.52 -6.51
N PHE A 132 3.16 3.21 -6.64
CA PHE A 132 2.04 2.60 -7.34
C PHE A 132 0.80 2.59 -6.44
N PRO A 133 -0.21 3.42 -6.69
CA PRO A 133 -1.44 3.40 -5.91
C PRO A 133 -2.33 2.25 -6.35
N THR A 134 -2.90 1.53 -5.39
CA THR A 134 -3.90 0.47 -5.60
C THR A 134 -5.15 0.81 -4.82
N VAL A 135 -6.33 0.70 -5.43
CA VAL A 135 -7.59 0.97 -4.74
C VAL A 135 -8.39 -0.32 -4.63
N MET A 136 -8.84 -0.62 -3.42
CA MET A 136 -9.67 -1.80 -3.13
C MET A 136 -11.01 -1.37 -2.54
N PRO A 137 -12.14 -1.98 -2.98
CA PRO A 137 -13.41 -1.74 -2.32
C PRO A 137 -13.39 -2.33 -0.91
N ILE A 138 -14.03 -1.61 0.03
CA ILE A 138 -14.23 -2.15 1.37
C ILE A 138 -15.04 -3.44 1.32
N ARG A 139 -14.60 -4.43 2.10
CA ARG A 139 -15.33 -5.68 2.33
C ARG A 139 -15.81 -5.68 3.77
N PRO A 140 -17.11 -5.37 4.01
CA PRO A 140 -17.67 -5.40 5.36
C PRO A 140 -17.54 -6.79 5.97
N LEU A 141 -17.10 -6.85 7.21
CA LEU A 141 -17.08 -8.06 8.02
C LEU A 141 -18.11 -7.90 9.14
N ASP A 142 -18.85 -8.95 9.45
CA ASP A 142 -19.97 -8.93 10.42
C ASP A 142 -19.57 -8.46 11.83
N ASN A 143 -18.29 -8.58 12.18
CA ASN A 143 -17.74 -8.17 13.49
C ASN A 143 -16.76 -6.99 13.38
N ALA A 144 -16.81 -6.20 12.32
CA ALA A 144 -15.95 -5.02 12.20
C ALA A 144 -16.30 -3.98 13.28
N PRO A 145 -15.32 -3.41 13.99
CA PRO A 145 -15.55 -2.44 15.06
C PRO A 145 -16.03 -1.05 14.55
N VAL A 146 -16.15 -0.90 13.26
CA VAL A 146 -16.62 0.30 12.57
C VAL A 146 -17.92 -0.07 11.86
N ASP A 147 -18.95 0.76 12.01
CA ASP A 147 -20.17 0.63 11.21
C ASP A 147 -19.84 0.89 9.74
N ILE A 148 -19.53 -0.18 9.03
CA ILE A 148 -19.21 -0.18 7.60
C ILE A 148 -20.49 -0.49 6.84
N SER A 149 -21.54 0.29 7.11
CA SER A 149 -22.82 0.17 6.39
C SER A 149 -22.73 0.71 4.96
N THR A 150 -21.72 1.53 4.65
CA THR A 150 -21.49 2.10 3.34
C THR A 150 -20.65 1.14 2.47
N ARG A 151 -21.33 0.39 1.62
CA ARG A 151 -20.64 -0.32 0.53
C ARG A 151 -20.14 0.70 -0.50
N CYS A 152 -18.98 0.44 -1.09
CA CYS A 152 -18.54 1.23 -2.23
C CYS A 152 -19.60 1.13 -3.35
N ASN A 153 -20.08 2.26 -3.83
CA ASN A 153 -20.94 2.33 -5.00
C ASN A 153 -20.14 1.87 -6.23
N THR A 154 -20.72 1.00 -7.04
CA THR A 154 -20.08 0.46 -8.24
C THR A 154 -19.66 1.56 -9.22
N GLN A 155 -20.48 2.60 -9.39
CA GLN A 155 -20.15 3.72 -10.26
C GLN A 155 -18.95 4.50 -9.75
N ASP A 156 -18.87 4.80 -8.45
CA ASP A 156 -17.71 5.46 -7.84
C ASP A 156 -16.44 4.62 -8.01
N LEU A 157 -16.55 3.30 -7.88
CA LEU A 157 -15.40 2.41 -8.07
C LEU A 157 -14.90 2.41 -9.52
N ILE A 158 -15.80 2.44 -10.50
CA ILE A 158 -15.45 2.55 -11.93
C ILE A 158 -14.76 3.89 -12.22
N GLU A 159 -15.27 4.99 -11.65
CA GLU A 159 -14.68 6.31 -11.82
C GLU A 159 -13.26 6.39 -11.21
N ILE A 160 -13.08 5.87 -9.99
CA ILE A 160 -11.76 5.77 -9.34
C ILE A 160 -10.80 4.94 -10.18
N ALA A 161 -11.22 3.75 -10.63
CA ALA A 161 -10.38 2.86 -11.41
C ALA A 161 -9.98 3.45 -12.76
N THR A 162 -10.91 4.15 -13.43
CA THR A 162 -10.64 4.83 -14.70
C THR A 162 -9.65 5.96 -14.50
N HIS A 163 -9.85 6.79 -13.45
CA HIS A 163 -8.91 7.86 -13.10
C HIS A 163 -7.52 7.31 -12.79
N LEU A 164 -7.46 6.28 -11.95
CA LEU A 164 -6.20 5.62 -11.58
C LEU A 164 -5.48 5.07 -12.81
N SER A 165 -6.20 4.41 -13.72
CA SER A 165 -5.62 3.89 -14.96
C SER A 165 -4.95 5.00 -15.79
N GLY A 166 -5.59 6.18 -15.89
CA GLY A 166 -5.02 7.36 -16.52
C GLY A 166 -3.75 7.86 -15.83
N LEU A 167 -3.72 7.85 -14.49
CA LEU A 167 -2.53 8.21 -13.71
C LEU A 167 -1.38 7.24 -13.95
N LEU A 168 -1.65 5.93 -14.00
CA LEU A 168 -0.62 4.91 -14.25
C LEU A 168 0.07 5.14 -15.61
N VAL A 169 -0.69 5.47 -16.65
CA VAL A 169 -0.13 5.86 -17.96
C VAL A 169 0.66 7.16 -17.85
N LYS A 170 0.05 8.22 -17.29
CA LYS A 170 0.65 9.56 -17.15
C LYS A 170 2.00 9.54 -16.45
N TYR A 171 2.14 8.74 -15.40
CA TYR A 171 3.35 8.67 -14.57
C TYR A 171 4.24 7.45 -14.89
N ASN A 172 3.96 6.73 -15.98
CA ASN A 172 4.72 5.55 -16.41
C ASN A 172 4.86 4.50 -15.29
N LEU A 173 3.76 4.19 -14.62
CA LEU A 173 3.66 3.14 -13.61
C LEU A 173 3.08 1.88 -14.26
N ASP A 174 3.92 0.88 -14.52
CA ASP A 174 3.54 -0.34 -15.22
C ASP A 174 3.30 -1.49 -14.23
N PHE A 175 2.05 -1.90 -14.08
CA PHE A 175 1.67 -3.01 -13.20
C PHE A 175 2.33 -4.35 -13.60
N LYS A 176 2.71 -4.53 -14.86
CA LYS A 176 3.41 -5.74 -15.33
C LYS A 176 4.83 -5.86 -14.75
N LYS A 177 5.41 -4.73 -14.36
CA LYS A 177 6.73 -4.66 -13.73
C LYS A 177 6.66 -4.76 -12.21
N GLN A 178 5.45 -4.76 -11.66
CA GLN A 178 5.20 -4.96 -10.24
C GLN A 178 5.23 -6.45 -9.87
N GLU A 179 5.37 -6.71 -8.58
CA GLU A 179 5.20 -8.04 -8.00
C GLU A 179 4.19 -7.97 -6.83
N GLY A 180 3.73 -9.13 -6.36
CA GLY A 180 2.78 -9.20 -5.24
C GLY A 180 1.36 -8.78 -5.61
N CYS A 181 0.69 -8.05 -4.70
CA CYS A 181 -0.74 -7.73 -4.80
C CYS A 181 -1.07 -6.86 -6.03
N THR A 182 -0.24 -5.88 -6.35
CA THR A 182 -0.46 -4.98 -7.48
C THR A 182 -0.46 -5.73 -8.81
N LYS A 183 0.49 -6.65 -9.01
CA LYS A 183 0.55 -7.50 -10.21
C LYS A 183 -0.60 -8.50 -10.27
N CYS A 184 -1.01 -9.03 -9.12
CA CYS A 184 -2.10 -9.99 -9.03
C CYS A 184 -3.43 -9.38 -9.50
N GLY A 185 -3.74 -8.14 -9.07
CA GLY A 185 -4.96 -7.42 -9.46
C GLY A 185 -6.28 -8.11 -9.05
N GLY A 186 -6.23 -9.16 -8.22
CA GLY A 186 -7.41 -9.94 -7.85
C GLY A 186 -8.37 -9.24 -6.88
N CYS A 187 -7.94 -8.13 -6.27
CA CYS A 187 -8.75 -7.36 -5.33
C CYS A 187 -9.22 -6.01 -5.89
N SER A 188 -8.77 -5.63 -7.08
CA SER A 188 -9.01 -4.33 -7.69
C SER A 188 -9.30 -4.45 -9.18
N ILE A 189 -9.86 -3.41 -9.78
CA ILE A 189 -10.27 -3.41 -11.19
C ILE A 189 -9.43 -2.51 -12.08
N GLU A 190 -8.48 -1.75 -11.55
CA GLU A 190 -7.67 -0.81 -12.31
C GLU A 190 -6.83 -1.48 -13.42
N ASN A 191 -6.38 -2.70 -13.20
CA ASN A 191 -5.65 -3.45 -14.22
C ASN A 191 -6.51 -3.74 -15.47
N ASP A 192 -7.80 -4.00 -15.29
CA ASP A 192 -8.71 -4.24 -16.40
C ASP A 192 -9.01 -2.94 -17.15
N CYS A 193 -9.16 -1.83 -16.46
CA CYS A 193 -9.30 -0.51 -17.06
C CYS A 193 -8.03 -0.10 -17.82
N TYR A 194 -6.84 -0.33 -17.26
CA TYR A 194 -5.56 -0.04 -17.88
C TYR A 194 -5.33 -0.80 -19.19
N ARG A 195 -5.77 -2.08 -19.27
CA ARG A 195 -5.62 -2.91 -20.46
C ARG A 195 -6.50 -2.47 -21.64
N LYS A 196 -7.51 -1.66 -21.38
CA LYS A 196 -8.46 -1.17 -22.39
C LYS A 196 -8.08 0.19 -22.97
N GLN A 197 -7.10 0.86 -22.42
CA GLN A 197 -6.53 2.10 -22.92
C GLN A 197 -5.35 1.82 -23.86
#